data_1f48a1b9d3d3714c896da3f437d7f186
#
_entry.id   1f48a1b9d3d3714c896da3f437d7f186
#
_cell.length_a   1.000
_cell.length_b   1.000
_cell.length_c   1.000
_cell.angle_alpha   90.00
_cell.angle_beta   90.00
_cell.angle_gamma   90.00
#
_symmetry.space_group_name_H-M   'P 1'
#
loop_
_entity.id
_entity.type
_entity.pdbx_description
1 polymer ?
#
loop_
_entity_poly.entity_id
_entity_poly.type
_entity_poly.pdbx_seq_one_letter_code
_entity_poly.pdbx_strand_id
1 'polypeptide(L)'
;MPQRIEECFEIILRTAAGIQDPFEQAFFALAHLPYLQPFEDVNKRVSRLAANIPLVRGNLCPLSFVDVPERAYIDGVLAVYELNRIELLRDVFVWAYERSSARYSAVRQSLGQPDPFRLRYRALVAEVVAEVVRAKMDKRSATALARQTATAQVLPADQARFVEVVETELMSLHEGNIARYRLLPSEFQRWRQSWR
;
A
#
# COMPACT_ATOMS: atom_id res chain seq x y z
N MET A 1 15.15 2.95 -34.46
CA MET A 1 14.40 1.95 -33.62
C MET A 1 13.77 2.56 -32.40
N PRO A 2 14.41 3.42 -31.56
CA PRO A 2 13.77 3.97 -30.34
C PRO A 2 12.44 4.71 -30.61
N GLN A 3 12.38 5.53 -31.64
CA GLN A 3 11.19 6.28 -32.02
C GLN A 3 9.95 5.40 -32.30
N ARG A 4 10.13 4.25 -32.95
CA ARG A 4 9.02 3.31 -33.18
C ARG A 4 8.50 2.67 -31.89
N ILE A 5 9.39 2.41 -30.93
CA ILE A 5 8.99 1.87 -29.63
C ILE A 5 8.17 2.92 -28.87
N GLU A 6 8.60 4.18 -28.90
CA GLU A 6 7.89 5.31 -28.29
C GLU A 6 6.50 5.51 -28.88
N GLU A 7 6.40 5.55 -30.22
CA GLU A 7 5.11 5.65 -30.93
C GLU A 7 4.17 4.49 -30.57
N CYS A 8 4.66 3.24 -30.57
CA CYS A 8 3.87 2.07 -30.18
C CYS A 8 3.47 2.13 -28.72
N PHE A 9 4.35 2.59 -27.83
CA PHE A 9 4.06 2.75 -26.42
C PHE A 9 2.94 3.77 -26.18
N GLU A 10 2.99 4.92 -26.86
CA GLU A 10 1.92 5.92 -26.81
C GLU A 10 0.58 5.37 -27.33
N ILE A 11 0.59 4.55 -28.39
CA ILE A 11 -0.61 3.90 -28.90
C ILE A 11 -1.19 2.96 -27.85
N ILE A 12 -0.35 2.15 -27.20
CA ILE A 12 -0.78 1.25 -26.12
C ILE A 12 -1.41 2.05 -24.98
N LEU A 13 -0.78 3.14 -24.53
CA LEU A 13 -1.31 3.97 -23.45
C LEU A 13 -2.65 4.62 -23.82
N ARG A 14 -2.79 5.15 -25.03
CA ARG A 14 -4.04 5.74 -25.52
C ARG A 14 -5.15 4.69 -25.63
N THR A 15 -4.85 3.51 -26.15
CA THR A 15 -5.80 2.40 -26.25
C THR A 15 -6.24 1.94 -24.86
N ALA A 16 -5.31 1.74 -23.95
CA ALA A 16 -5.61 1.39 -22.56
C ALA A 16 -6.52 2.44 -21.89
N ALA A 17 -6.25 3.74 -22.10
CA ALA A 17 -7.08 4.81 -21.53
C ALA A 17 -8.51 4.83 -22.09
N GLY A 18 -8.75 4.29 -23.27
CA GLY A 18 -10.08 4.17 -23.88
C GLY A 18 -10.90 2.98 -23.36
N ILE A 19 -10.27 1.99 -22.73
CA ILE A 19 -10.95 0.82 -22.19
C ILE A 19 -11.65 1.21 -20.86
N GLN A 20 -12.96 1.01 -20.80
CA GLN A 20 -13.77 1.40 -19.64
C GLN A 20 -13.79 0.35 -18.54
N ASP A 21 -13.80 -0.94 -18.90
CA ASP A 21 -13.78 -2.03 -17.92
C ASP A 21 -12.39 -2.16 -17.29
N PRO A 22 -12.27 -2.09 -15.95
CA PRO A 22 -10.97 -2.14 -15.29
C PRO A 22 -10.24 -3.48 -15.42
N PHE A 23 -10.95 -4.59 -15.61
CA PHE A 23 -10.33 -5.91 -15.84
C PHE A 23 -9.78 -6.02 -17.25
N GLU A 24 -10.54 -5.56 -18.25
CA GLU A 24 -10.05 -5.51 -19.63
C GLU A 24 -8.84 -4.58 -19.74
N GLN A 25 -8.89 -3.41 -19.10
CA GLN A 25 -7.77 -2.46 -19.09
C GLN A 25 -6.54 -3.05 -18.41
N ALA A 26 -6.71 -3.75 -17.27
CA ALA A 26 -5.64 -4.44 -16.56
C ALA A 26 -5.01 -5.55 -17.40
N PHE A 27 -5.85 -6.39 -18.01
CA PHE A 27 -5.37 -7.47 -18.86
C PHE A 27 -4.69 -6.94 -20.12
N PHE A 28 -5.21 -5.90 -20.74
CA PHE A 28 -4.59 -5.23 -21.89
C PHE A 28 -3.17 -4.77 -21.56
N ALA A 29 -2.98 -4.08 -20.42
CA ALA A 29 -1.65 -3.65 -19.98
C ALA A 29 -0.72 -4.83 -19.70
N LEU A 30 -1.24 -5.90 -19.09
CA LEU A 30 -0.49 -7.10 -18.77
C LEU A 30 0.03 -7.82 -20.03
N ALA A 31 -0.74 -7.82 -21.12
CA ALA A 31 -0.40 -8.51 -22.36
C ALA A 31 0.52 -7.66 -23.24
N HIS A 32 0.20 -6.38 -23.45
CA HIS A 32 0.85 -5.54 -24.47
C HIS A 32 2.17 -4.92 -24.02
N LEU A 33 2.32 -4.55 -22.75
CA LEU A 33 3.57 -3.95 -22.27
C LEU A 33 4.78 -4.89 -22.38
N PRO A 34 4.70 -6.16 -21.94
CA PRO A 34 5.82 -7.07 -22.11
C PRO A 34 6.00 -7.53 -23.58
N TYR A 35 4.95 -7.47 -24.41
CA TYR A 35 5.05 -7.76 -25.84
C TYR A 35 5.87 -6.68 -26.58
N LEU A 36 5.59 -5.41 -26.30
CA LEU A 36 6.35 -4.28 -26.88
C LEU A 36 7.79 -4.22 -26.38
N GLN A 37 8.06 -4.63 -25.15
CA GLN A 37 9.36 -4.53 -24.48
C GLN A 37 9.94 -3.10 -24.51
N PRO A 38 9.23 -2.09 -24.00
CA PRO A 38 9.66 -0.70 -24.11
C PRO A 38 10.90 -0.38 -23.27
N PHE A 39 11.27 -1.23 -22.33
CA PHE A 39 12.43 -1.08 -21.47
C PHE A 39 13.47 -2.17 -21.75
N GLU A 40 14.74 -1.90 -21.45
CA GLU A 40 15.82 -2.90 -21.59
C GLU A 40 15.62 -4.12 -20.68
N ASP A 41 15.06 -3.92 -19.48
CA ASP A 41 14.69 -4.96 -18.54
C ASP A 41 13.35 -4.61 -17.84
N VAL A 42 12.91 -5.45 -16.97
CA VAL A 42 11.75 -5.31 -16.07
C VAL A 42 10.38 -5.25 -16.74
N ASN A 43 10.25 -5.45 -18.04
CA ASN A 43 9.00 -5.31 -18.79
C ASN A 43 7.84 -6.12 -18.17
N LYS A 44 8.09 -7.37 -17.75
CA LYS A 44 7.09 -8.22 -17.06
C LYS A 44 6.71 -7.68 -15.67
N ARG A 45 7.64 -7.04 -14.96
CA ARG A 45 7.35 -6.43 -13.65
C ARG A 45 6.53 -5.16 -13.81
N VAL A 46 6.91 -4.32 -14.76
CA VAL A 46 6.18 -3.09 -15.10
C VAL A 46 4.76 -3.42 -15.54
N SER A 47 4.55 -4.42 -16.40
CA SER A 47 3.21 -4.80 -16.86
C SER A 47 2.30 -5.26 -15.72
N ARG A 48 2.83 -6.04 -14.76
CA ARG A 48 2.08 -6.47 -13.56
C ARG A 48 1.73 -5.31 -12.63
N LEU A 49 2.61 -4.31 -12.51
CA LEU A 49 2.31 -3.08 -11.77
C LEU A 49 1.29 -2.22 -12.50
N ALA A 50 1.44 -2.03 -13.81
CA ALA A 50 0.51 -1.27 -14.63
C ALA A 50 -0.90 -1.86 -14.64
N ALA A 51 -1.02 -3.19 -14.66
CA ALA A 51 -2.30 -3.89 -14.56
C ALA A 51 -3.06 -3.57 -13.26
N ASN A 52 -2.36 -3.18 -12.19
CA ASN A 52 -3.00 -2.80 -10.94
C ASN A 52 -3.59 -1.38 -10.95
N ILE A 53 -3.17 -0.51 -11.85
CA ILE A 53 -3.64 0.89 -11.89
C ILE A 53 -5.17 0.97 -12.05
N PRO A 54 -5.78 0.34 -13.08
CA PRO A 54 -7.23 0.40 -13.25
C PRO A 54 -8.00 -0.30 -12.11
N LEU A 55 -7.47 -1.40 -11.59
CA LEU A 55 -8.10 -2.13 -10.48
C LEU A 55 -8.17 -1.25 -9.22
N VAL A 56 -7.05 -0.61 -8.84
CA VAL A 56 -6.99 0.29 -7.67
C VAL A 56 -7.88 1.52 -7.88
N ARG A 57 -7.87 2.12 -9.08
CA ARG A 57 -8.76 3.25 -9.41
C ARG A 57 -10.23 2.88 -9.36
N GLY A 58 -10.58 1.65 -9.73
CA GLY A 58 -11.92 1.08 -9.62
C GLY A 58 -12.29 0.59 -8.21
N ASN A 59 -11.45 0.85 -7.20
CA ASN A 59 -11.61 0.33 -5.83
C ASN A 59 -11.79 -1.19 -5.76
N LEU A 60 -11.12 -1.91 -6.67
CA LEU A 60 -11.07 -3.36 -6.74
C LEU A 60 -9.85 -3.90 -6.00
N CYS A 61 -9.86 -5.21 -5.71
CA CYS A 61 -8.73 -5.88 -5.10
C CYS A 61 -7.48 -5.78 -5.98
N PRO A 62 -6.30 -5.46 -5.42
CA PRO A 62 -5.06 -5.52 -6.18
C PRO A 62 -4.73 -6.94 -6.64
N LEU A 63 -4.26 -7.06 -7.87
CA LEU A 63 -3.79 -8.30 -8.46
C LEU A 63 -2.38 -8.65 -7.95
N SER A 64 -2.20 -9.87 -7.46
CA SER A 64 -0.92 -10.43 -7.04
C SER A 64 -0.59 -11.71 -7.80
N PHE A 65 0.66 -11.87 -8.16
CA PHE A 65 1.17 -13.06 -8.85
C PHE A 65 1.98 -13.99 -7.92
N VAL A 66 1.90 -13.79 -6.61
CA VAL A 66 2.72 -14.54 -5.63
C VAL A 66 2.50 -16.05 -5.71
N ASP A 67 1.25 -16.48 -5.92
CA ASP A 67 0.89 -17.89 -5.95
C ASP A 67 0.80 -18.47 -7.39
N VAL A 68 1.06 -17.64 -8.40
CA VAL A 68 1.00 -18.08 -9.80
C VAL A 68 2.20 -18.97 -10.11
N PRO A 69 1.98 -20.20 -10.63
CA PRO A 69 3.08 -21.01 -11.10
C PRO A 69 3.85 -20.28 -12.20
N GLU A 70 5.15 -20.10 -12.01
CA GLU A 70 6.00 -19.31 -12.92
C GLU A 70 5.89 -19.84 -14.37
N ARG A 71 5.89 -21.15 -14.54
CA ARG A 71 5.79 -21.75 -15.86
C ARG A 71 4.47 -21.42 -16.56
N ALA A 72 3.33 -21.46 -15.87
CA ALA A 72 2.04 -21.12 -16.46
C ALA A 72 1.99 -19.65 -16.95
N TYR A 73 2.58 -18.74 -16.18
CA TYR A 73 2.70 -17.35 -16.60
C TYR A 73 3.63 -17.17 -17.81
N ILE A 74 4.79 -17.83 -17.80
CA ILE A 74 5.74 -17.77 -18.93
C ILE A 74 5.11 -18.35 -20.20
N ASP A 75 4.51 -19.54 -20.12
CA ASP A 75 3.85 -20.20 -21.25
C ASP A 75 2.70 -19.33 -21.81
N GLY A 76 1.94 -18.67 -20.92
CA GLY A 76 0.89 -17.71 -21.30
C GLY A 76 1.45 -16.50 -22.06
N VAL A 77 2.55 -15.92 -21.60
CA VAL A 77 3.22 -14.81 -22.26
C VAL A 77 3.80 -15.23 -23.60
N LEU A 78 4.44 -16.40 -23.69
CA LEU A 78 4.97 -16.95 -24.95
C LEU A 78 3.87 -17.23 -25.96
N ALA A 79 2.71 -17.75 -25.51
CA ALA A 79 1.57 -17.95 -26.40
C ALA A 79 1.09 -16.62 -27.04
N VAL A 80 1.13 -15.52 -26.31
CA VAL A 80 0.86 -14.18 -26.87
C VAL A 80 1.93 -13.78 -27.88
N TYR A 81 3.21 -13.99 -27.58
CA TYR A 81 4.32 -13.53 -28.41
C TYR A 81 4.44 -14.31 -29.71
N GLU A 82 4.35 -15.64 -29.63
CA GLU A 82 4.67 -16.52 -30.76
C GLU A 82 3.43 -16.92 -31.57
N LEU A 83 2.29 -17.06 -30.88
CA LEU A 83 1.06 -17.60 -31.48
C LEU A 83 -0.06 -16.56 -31.61
N ASN A 84 0.13 -15.35 -31.09
CA ASN A 84 -0.90 -14.30 -30.99
C ASN A 84 -2.19 -14.84 -30.30
N ARG A 85 -2.01 -15.69 -29.25
CA ARG A 85 -3.10 -16.33 -28.50
C ARG A 85 -3.08 -15.88 -27.05
N ILE A 86 -4.18 -15.32 -26.61
CA ILE A 86 -4.30 -14.70 -25.27
C ILE A 86 -4.94 -15.62 -24.22
N GLU A 87 -5.52 -16.75 -24.61
CA GLU A 87 -6.42 -17.54 -23.77
C GLU A 87 -5.71 -18.05 -22.51
N LEU A 88 -4.49 -18.59 -22.66
CA LEU A 88 -3.74 -19.10 -21.51
C LEU A 88 -3.36 -17.98 -20.54
N LEU A 89 -2.88 -16.83 -21.06
CA LEU A 89 -2.53 -15.69 -20.21
C LEU A 89 -3.78 -15.12 -19.52
N ARG A 90 -4.94 -15.09 -20.20
CA ARG A 90 -6.23 -14.71 -19.62
C ARG A 90 -6.62 -15.63 -18.48
N ASP A 91 -6.52 -16.94 -18.66
CA ASP A 91 -6.87 -17.90 -17.63
C ASP A 91 -5.95 -17.77 -16.40
N VAL A 92 -4.65 -17.53 -16.62
CA VAL A 92 -3.70 -17.20 -15.54
C VAL A 92 -4.08 -15.89 -14.83
N PHE A 93 -4.49 -14.86 -15.58
CA PHE A 93 -4.93 -13.58 -15.02
C PHE A 93 -6.17 -13.74 -14.14
N VAL A 94 -7.20 -14.46 -14.63
CA VAL A 94 -8.43 -14.72 -13.88
C VAL A 94 -8.12 -15.49 -12.61
N TRP A 95 -7.38 -16.59 -12.70
CA TRP A 95 -6.98 -17.38 -11.55
C TRP A 95 -6.19 -16.56 -10.51
N ALA A 96 -5.23 -15.75 -10.97
CA ALA A 96 -4.44 -14.90 -10.11
C ALA A 96 -5.30 -13.85 -9.39
N TYR A 97 -6.29 -13.29 -10.08
CA TYR A 97 -7.20 -12.31 -9.50
C TYR A 97 -8.12 -12.93 -8.44
N GLU A 98 -8.73 -14.07 -8.72
CA GLU A 98 -9.57 -14.81 -7.76
C GLU A 98 -8.79 -15.16 -6.50
N ARG A 99 -7.56 -15.64 -6.66
CA ARG A 99 -6.66 -15.96 -5.54
C ARG A 99 -6.29 -14.72 -4.74
N SER A 100 -5.98 -13.61 -5.41
CA SER A 100 -5.67 -12.33 -4.77
C SER A 100 -6.86 -11.80 -3.98
N SER A 101 -8.07 -11.87 -4.55
CA SER A 101 -9.32 -11.44 -3.92
C SER A 101 -9.64 -12.26 -2.67
N ALA A 102 -9.51 -13.58 -2.75
CA ALA A 102 -9.73 -14.47 -1.60
C ALA A 102 -8.75 -14.14 -0.45
N ARG A 103 -7.46 -13.98 -0.77
CA ARG A 103 -6.43 -13.60 0.22
C ARG A 103 -6.68 -12.22 0.81
N TYR A 104 -7.01 -11.23 -0.02
CA TYR A 104 -7.31 -9.87 0.43
C TYR A 104 -8.51 -9.84 1.38
N SER A 105 -9.57 -10.58 1.05
CA SER A 105 -10.77 -10.71 1.89
C SER A 105 -10.44 -11.36 3.24
N ALA A 106 -9.64 -12.43 3.26
CA ALA A 106 -9.22 -13.09 4.48
C ALA A 106 -8.38 -12.15 5.38
N VAL A 107 -7.43 -11.42 4.80
CA VAL A 107 -6.62 -10.43 5.52
C VAL A 107 -7.50 -9.29 6.05
N ARG A 108 -8.42 -8.77 5.24
CA ARG A 108 -9.33 -7.71 5.66
C ARG A 108 -10.26 -8.14 6.80
N GLN A 109 -10.74 -9.37 6.78
CA GLN A 109 -11.54 -9.94 7.87
C GLN A 109 -10.71 -10.11 9.16
N SER A 110 -9.44 -10.51 9.04
CA SER A 110 -8.56 -10.69 10.19
C SER A 110 -8.13 -9.37 10.85
N LEU A 111 -8.05 -8.28 10.06
CA LEU A 111 -7.68 -6.95 10.56
C LEU A 111 -8.81 -6.26 11.34
N GLY A 112 -10.04 -6.79 11.28
CA GLY A 112 -11.22 -6.18 11.90
C GLY A 112 -11.64 -4.86 11.24
N GLN A 113 -12.71 -4.26 11.74
CA GLN A 113 -13.09 -2.91 11.31
C GLN A 113 -12.08 -1.89 11.85
N PRO A 114 -11.69 -0.90 11.04
CA PRO A 114 -10.85 0.19 11.53
C PRO A 114 -11.52 0.85 12.75
N ASP A 115 -10.77 0.98 13.82
CA ASP A 115 -11.27 1.61 15.06
C ASP A 115 -11.64 3.07 14.78
N PRO A 116 -12.94 3.47 14.87
CA PRO A 116 -13.37 4.83 14.58
C PRO A 116 -12.70 5.87 15.47
N PHE A 117 -12.38 5.49 16.70
CA PHE A 117 -11.64 6.33 17.64
C PHE A 117 -10.22 6.62 17.11
N ARG A 118 -9.48 5.58 16.71
CA ARG A 118 -8.12 5.73 16.16
C ARG A 118 -8.11 6.54 14.86
N LEU A 119 -9.14 6.41 14.02
CA LEU A 119 -9.26 7.23 12.81
C LEU A 119 -9.49 8.70 13.15
N ARG A 120 -10.39 8.99 14.09
CA ARG A 120 -10.74 10.36 14.50
C ARG A 120 -9.57 11.12 15.09
N TYR A 121 -8.81 10.48 15.99
CA TYR A 121 -7.75 11.12 16.75
C TYR A 121 -6.34 10.81 16.26
N ARG A 122 -6.20 10.18 15.08
CA ARG A 122 -4.89 9.75 14.53
C ARG A 122 -3.86 10.88 14.45
N ALA A 123 -4.28 12.04 13.95
CA ALA A 123 -3.39 13.19 13.79
C ALA A 123 -2.94 13.71 15.17
N LEU A 124 -3.89 13.88 16.09
CA LEU A 124 -3.64 14.39 17.42
C LEU A 124 -2.74 13.45 18.25
N VAL A 125 -2.97 12.13 18.17
CA VAL A 125 -2.08 11.14 18.80
C VAL A 125 -0.66 11.25 18.24
N ALA A 126 -0.53 11.39 16.92
CA ALA A 126 0.78 11.50 16.29
C ALA A 126 1.51 12.78 16.69
N GLU A 127 0.80 13.90 16.84
CA GLU A 127 1.36 15.17 17.32
C GLU A 127 1.89 15.06 18.75
N VAL A 128 1.09 14.49 19.67
CA VAL A 128 1.49 14.32 21.07
C VAL A 128 2.69 13.39 21.18
N VAL A 129 2.70 12.26 20.48
CA VAL A 129 3.84 11.32 20.47
C VAL A 129 5.09 12.02 19.94
N ALA A 130 4.98 12.78 18.86
CA ALA A 130 6.11 13.52 18.30
C ALA A 130 6.66 14.59 19.26
N GLU A 131 5.78 15.30 19.95
CA GLU A 131 6.15 16.33 20.93
C GLU A 131 6.89 15.71 22.12
N VAL A 132 6.36 14.62 22.68
CA VAL A 132 7.01 13.87 23.79
C VAL A 132 8.44 13.47 23.42
N VAL A 133 8.64 12.93 22.21
CA VAL A 133 9.95 12.46 21.74
C VAL A 133 10.91 13.65 21.52
N ARG A 134 10.46 14.72 20.85
CA ARG A 134 11.29 15.89 20.55
C ARG A 134 11.70 16.64 21.80
N ALA A 135 10.76 16.80 22.74
CA ALA A 135 11.02 17.47 24.02
C ALA A 135 11.72 16.54 25.03
N LYS A 136 12.01 15.28 24.68
CA LYS A 136 12.66 14.28 25.54
C LYS A 136 11.97 14.10 26.89
N MET A 137 10.64 14.09 26.89
CA MET A 137 9.85 13.97 28.11
C MET A 137 9.99 12.58 28.72
N ASP A 138 9.96 12.55 30.04
CA ASP A 138 9.81 11.31 30.81
C ASP A 138 8.36 10.82 30.81
N LYS A 139 8.12 9.64 31.35
CA LYS A 139 6.80 9.01 31.37
C LYS A 139 5.75 9.87 32.07
N ARG A 140 6.12 10.53 33.19
CA ARG A 140 5.20 11.36 33.97
C ARG A 140 4.78 12.62 33.21
N SER A 141 5.73 13.30 32.60
CA SER A 141 5.49 14.51 31.77
C SER A 141 4.70 14.16 30.51
N ALA A 142 4.98 13.03 29.88
CA ALA A 142 4.24 12.54 28.72
C ALA A 142 2.75 12.27 29.04
N THR A 143 2.47 11.60 30.17
CA THR A 143 1.10 11.38 30.64
C THR A 143 0.39 12.69 30.95
N ALA A 144 1.09 13.66 31.56
CA ALA A 144 0.53 14.99 31.86
C ALA A 144 0.16 15.73 30.57
N LEU A 145 1.04 15.75 29.57
CA LEU A 145 0.76 16.33 28.25
C LEU A 145 -0.43 15.65 27.57
N ALA A 146 -0.48 14.31 27.58
CA ALA A 146 -1.59 13.56 26.99
C ALA A 146 -2.94 13.92 27.63
N ARG A 147 -2.99 14.06 28.96
CA ARG A 147 -4.19 14.49 29.68
C ARG A 147 -4.58 15.93 29.37
N GLN A 148 -3.61 16.85 29.35
CA GLN A 148 -3.87 18.24 28.97
C GLN A 148 -4.45 18.36 27.57
N THR A 149 -3.87 17.66 26.60
CA THR A 149 -4.35 17.61 25.22
C THR A 149 -5.73 16.98 25.12
N ALA A 150 -5.94 15.88 25.88
CA ALA A 150 -7.25 15.22 25.92
C ALA A 150 -8.34 16.18 26.42
N THR A 151 -8.08 16.92 27.50
CA THR A 151 -9.05 17.90 28.05
C THR A 151 -9.36 19.02 27.08
N ALA A 152 -8.36 19.48 26.30
CA ALA A 152 -8.49 20.60 25.38
C ALA A 152 -9.16 20.25 24.04
N GLN A 153 -8.90 19.04 23.48
CA GLN A 153 -9.21 18.74 22.09
C GLN A 153 -9.99 17.41 21.87
N VAL A 154 -10.23 16.64 22.92
CA VAL A 154 -10.89 15.33 22.79
C VAL A 154 -12.27 15.38 23.48
N LEU A 155 -13.25 14.72 22.87
CA LEU A 155 -14.58 14.60 23.46
C LEU A 155 -14.52 14.00 24.86
N PRO A 156 -15.31 14.48 25.86
CA PRO A 156 -15.23 13.98 27.23
C PRO A 156 -15.31 12.46 27.39
N ALA A 157 -16.14 11.80 26.59
CA ALA A 157 -16.28 10.35 26.59
C ALA A 157 -15.04 9.60 26.10
N ASP A 158 -14.19 10.25 25.30
CA ASP A 158 -13.03 9.66 24.64
C ASP A 158 -11.70 9.97 25.34
N GLN A 159 -11.69 10.89 26.33
CA GLN A 159 -10.46 11.41 26.96
C GLN A 159 -9.61 10.35 27.62
N ALA A 160 -10.23 9.47 28.40
CA ALA A 160 -9.51 8.39 29.10
C ALA A 160 -8.85 7.45 28.10
N ARG A 161 -9.57 7.07 27.06
CA ARG A 161 -9.08 6.21 25.97
C ARG A 161 -7.97 6.88 25.17
N PHE A 162 -8.05 8.19 24.98
CA PHE A 162 -7.00 8.94 24.29
C PHE A 162 -5.68 8.87 25.02
N VAL A 163 -5.67 9.07 26.34
CA VAL A 163 -4.47 8.97 27.16
C VAL A 163 -3.88 7.56 27.10
N GLU A 164 -4.72 6.52 27.25
CA GLU A 164 -4.29 5.12 27.15
C GLU A 164 -3.65 4.80 25.79
N VAL A 165 -4.25 5.28 24.69
CA VAL A 165 -3.71 5.08 23.36
C VAL A 165 -2.36 5.77 23.18
N VAL A 166 -2.20 7.03 23.62
CA VAL A 166 -0.91 7.73 23.57
C VAL A 166 0.16 7.00 24.37
N GLU A 167 -0.16 6.54 25.59
CA GLU A 167 0.79 5.77 26.41
C GLU A 167 1.19 4.45 25.74
N THR A 168 0.23 3.74 25.13
CA THR A 168 0.48 2.49 24.41
C THR A 168 1.38 2.72 23.19
N GLU A 169 1.12 3.79 22.40
CA GLU A 169 1.96 4.14 21.25
C GLU A 169 3.39 4.51 21.67
N LEU A 170 3.56 5.26 22.77
CA LEU A 170 4.89 5.59 23.31
C LEU A 170 5.64 4.34 23.79
N MET A 171 4.95 3.40 24.48
CA MET A 171 5.56 2.14 24.92
C MET A 171 5.96 1.22 23.76
N SER A 172 5.19 1.22 22.69
CA SER A 172 5.44 0.41 21.49
C SER A 172 6.34 1.08 20.46
N LEU A 173 6.86 2.28 20.76
CA LEU A 173 7.70 3.04 19.82
C LEU A 173 9.07 2.38 19.64
N HIS A 174 9.44 2.13 18.38
CA HIS A 174 10.72 1.55 17.98
C HIS A 174 11.16 2.09 16.60
N GLU A 175 12.41 1.89 16.22
CA GLU A 175 12.99 2.44 14.99
C GLU A 175 12.18 2.13 13.71
N GLY A 176 11.51 0.98 13.64
CA GLY A 176 10.68 0.59 12.50
C GLY A 176 9.33 1.31 12.37
N ASN A 177 8.86 2.01 13.44
CA ASN A 177 7.56 2.67 13.40
C ASN A 177 7.60 4.21 13.62
N ILE A 178 8.75 4.79 13.92
CA ILE A 178 8.93 6.23 14.15
C ILE A 178 8.52 7.11 12.96
N ALA A 179 8.61 6.59 11.74
CA ALA A 179 8.21 7.30 10.53
C ALA A 179 6.72 7.72 10.54
N ARG A 180 5.86 6.96 11.25
CA ARG A 180 4.43 7.29 11.43
C ARG A 180 4.22 8.63 12.12
N TYR A 181 5.18 9.02 12.96
CA TYR A 181 5.16 10.23 13.78
C TYR A 181 6.08 11.33 13.22
N ARG A 182 6.60 11.14 12.00
CA ARG A 182 7.56 12.07 11.35
C ARG A 182 8.77 12.38 12.24
N LEU A 183 9.25 11.37 12.94
CA LEU A 183 10.42 11.45 13.81
C LEU A 183 11.67 10.96 13.08
N LEU A 184 12.80 11.60 13.38
CA LEU A 184 14.11 11.16 12.90
C LEU A 184 14.67 10.08 13.84
N PRO A 185 15.48 9.13 13.34
CA PRO A 185 16.15 8.12 14.17
C PRO A 185 16.97 8.74 15.31
N SER A 186 17.63 9.88 15.04
CA SER A 186 18.43 10.62 16.03
C SER A 186 17.58 11.26 17.15
N GLU A 187 16.32 11.66 16.86
CA GLU A 187 15.39 12.19 17.88
C GLU A 187 14.93 11.05 18.79
N PHE A 188 14.56 9.91 18.19
CA PHE A 188 14.14 8.73 18.93
C PHE A 188 15.24 8.18 19.84
N GLN A 189 16.47 8.02 19.34
CA GLN A 189 17.58 7.50 20.14
C GLN A 189 17.88 8.39 21.36
N ARG A 190 17.87 9.74 21.19
CA ARG A 190 18.07 10.69 22.28
C ARG A 190 16.96 10.62 23.32
N TRP A 191 15.70 10.50 22.89
CA TRP A 191 14.57 10.34 23.80
C TRP A 191 14.61 8.99 24.52
N ARG A 192 14.96 7.90 23.83
CA ARG A 192 15.04 6.57 24.42
C ARG A 192 15.97 6.46 25.61
N GLN A 193 17.04 7.26 25.64
CA GLN A 193 17.99 7.35 26.74
C GLN A 193 17.37 8.02 28.00
N SER A 194 16.46 8.94 27.80
CA SER A 194 15.76 9.67 28.91
C SER A 194 14.46 9.01 29.33
N TRP A 195 13.95 8.08 28.54
CA TRP A 195 12.69 7.37 28.82
C TRP A 195 12.85 6.34 29.93
N ARG A 196 12.48 6.71 31.15
CA ARG A 196 12.47 5.85 32.36
C ARG A 196 11.10 5.84 33.03
#